data_0e558953a83a8665db6c4420ce7a8e5c
#
_entry.id   0e558953a83a8665db6c4420ce7a8e5c
#
_cell.length_a   1.000
_cell.length_b   1.000
_cell.length_c   1.000
_cell.angle_alpha   90.00
_cell.angle_beta   90.00
_cell.angle_gamma   90.00
#
_symmetry.space_group_name_H-M   'P 1'
#
loop_
_entity.id
_entity.type
_entity.pdbx_description
1 polymer ?
#
loop_
_entity_poly.entity_id
_entity_poly.type
_entity_poly.pdbx_seq_one_letter_code
_entity_poly.pdbx_strand_id
1 'polypeptide(L)'
;MIRSGDWVTARLDGVAYLEKPPLVYWMMACSYKVFGVHDWAARLPLALFCIGVCLLTAAFGIWAFGKRAGFYAGLVMSTCVGLYLFTRVLIPDVILTFTITLSMWALLRVLEEDEPNPRAWAFVLAASLGTGLLLKSLIAVVFPAAAGFLYLLATRQLFSARTWKRLHPFTGLAIILLISVPWHVLATLRNPPYFSLSMHSGPGEYHGFLWFFFINEQLLRFLNLRYPRDYNTVPRIWFWLFHLIWLFPWSVYLPAVGKLSFKPVDRAGRVRLLALCWIGFILVFFTFSTTQEYYSMPAYPAMALLLGSAMIAESSWIKWGTRVLTVVASLCAAAVITLLVLDRNVATPGDIFNALTSHPGAYTLSLGHMEDLTLQSFAYLRMPLLLAAIAFLIGAIGTFAAKPKRAFFAAALMMVVFFQGARVALVTFDPYLSSRPLAEAILHEPDGKLIIDRFYYTYSSVAFYTNKPLLMLNGDVLNLSYGASAPDAPKVFLHDEQLKDVWAQPERYYLVTSHTQLPRLEKLLGRDKLNVVAFSGGKYVFTNQFLPNSTLPPEVAGTNTPEPGRDPASANSVSDLRIATPSGVHPDAPKAALAKPQIQRQTRYSL
;
A
#
# COMPACT_ATOMS: atom_id res chain seq x y z
N MET A 1 -3.06 -22.55 -0.04
CA MET A 1 -3.52 -23.07 1.27
C MET A 1 -4.78 -23.92 1.17
N ILE A 2 -5.96 -23.39 0.78
CA ILE A 2 -7.21 -24.20 0.73
C ILE A 2 -7.10 -25.36 -0.26
N ARG A 3 -6.55 -25.16 -1.45
CA ARG A 3 -6.40 -26.21 -2.49
C ARG A 3 -5.27 -27.19 -2.18
N SER A 4 -4.11 -26.67 -1.74
CA SER A 4 -2.92 -27.48 -1.50
C SER A 4 -2.95 -28.20 -0.14
N GLY A 5 -3.82 -27.82 0.78
CA GLY A 5 -3.77 -28.26 2.17
C GLY A 5 -2.55 -27.75 2.96
N ASP A 6 -1.66 -26.96 2.33
CA ASP A 6 -0.49 -26.38 2.99
C ASP A 6 -0.85 -25.05 3.66
N TRP A 7 -0.96 -25.08 4.98
CA TRP A 7 -1.25 -23.91 5.83
C TRP A 7 0.03 -23.23 6.35
N VAL A 8 1.19 -23.76 6.04
CA VAL A 8 2.47 -23.25 6.54
C VAL A 8 3.13 -22.33 5.53
N THR A 9 3.32 -22.79 4.28
CA THR A 9 3.98 -22.00 3.23
C THR A 9 2.92 -21.39 2.31
N ALA A 10 2.88 -20.05 2.22
CA ALA A 10 2.09 -19.37 1.21
C ALA A 10 2.74 -19.57 -0.16
N ARG A 11 1.91 -19.77 -1.20
CA ARG A 11 2.40 -20.00 -2.57
C ARG A 11 1.59 -19.18 -3.57
N LEU A 12 2.27 -18.64 -4.58
CA LEU A 12 1.69 -18.00 -5.75
C LEU A 12 1.99 -18.89 -6.94
N ASP A 13 0.97 -19.49 -7.52
CA ASP A 13 1.10 -20.48 -8.60
C ASP A 13 2.13 -21.59 -8.31
N GLY A 14 2.13 -22.10 -7.08
CA GLY A 14 3.07 -23.09 -6.60
C GLY A 14 4.42 -22.56 -6.13
N VAL A 15 4.83 -21.36 -6.53
CA VAL A 15 6.07 -20.72 -6.08
C VAL A 15 5.97 -20.28 -4.63
N ALA A 16 6.96 -20.64 -3.80
CA ALA A 16 6.98 -20.27 -2.39
C ALA A 16 7.07 -18.75 -2.21
N TYR A 17 6.16 -18.18 -1.42
CA TYR A 17 6.11 -16.76 -1.09
C TYR A 17 6.42 -16.57 0.39
N LEU A 18 7.67 -16.27 0.70
CA LEU A 18 8.21 -16.31 2.06
C LEU A 18 8.31 -14.95 2.75
N GLU A 19 7.91 -13.86 2.08
CA GLU A 19 8.06 -12.49 2.61
C GLU A 19 7.20 -12.18 3.82
N LYS A 20 6.03 -12.79 3.92
CA LYS A 20 5.03 -12.42 4.92
C LYS A 20 4.64 -13.59 5.80
N PRO A 21 4.40 -13.33 7.10
CA PRO A 21 3.84 -14.32 8.01
C PRO A 21 2.40 -14.71 7.62
N PRO A 22 1.84 -15.82 8.17
CA PRO A 22 0.69 -16.49 7.60
C PRO A 22 -0.67 -15.92 8.00
N LEU A 23 -0.76 -15.11 9.06
CA LEU A 23 -2.05 -14.85 9.73
C LEU A 23 -3.05 -14.15 8.81
N VAL A 24 -2.62 -13.22 7.95
CA VAL A 24 -3.51 -12.58 6.98
C VAL A 24 -4.05 -13.59 5.97
N TYR A 25 -3.23 -14.54 5.52
CA TYR A 25 -3.64 -15.61 4.59
C TYR A 25 -4.57 -16.60 5.26
N TRP A 26 -4.34 -16.93 6.55
CA TRP A 26 -5.26 -17.76 7.32
C TRP A 26 -6.63 -17.10 7.48
N MET A 27 -6.69 -15.82 7.79
CA MET A 27 -7.94 -15.07 7.89
C MET A 27 -8.70 -15.06 6.55
N MET A 28 -8.00 -14.82 5.44
CA MET A 28 -8.59 -14.89 4.10
C MET A 28 -9.08 -16.30 3.78
N ALA A 29 -8.28 -17.33 4.06
CA ALA A 29 -8.65 -18.72 3.82
C ALA A 29 -9.87 -19.15 4.67
N CYS A 30 -9.96 -18.72 5.92
CA CYS A 30 -11.15 -18.92 6.74
C CYS A 30 -12.38 -18.23 6.15
N SER A 31 -12.23 -16.97 5.69
CA SER A 31 -13.29 -16.24 5.02
C SER A 31 -13.77 -16.96 3.75
N TYR A 32 -12.84 -17.47 2.93
CA TYR A 32 -13.17 -18.26 1.75
C TYR A 32 -13.90 -19.59 2.07
N LYS A 33 -13.52 -20.25 3.17
CA LYS A 33 -14.23 -21.48 3.59
C LYS A 33 -15.68 -21.23 3.98
N VAL A 34 -15.97 -20.05 4.55
CA VAL A 34 -17.32 -19.69 5.02
C VAL A 34 -18.17 -19.12 3.88
N PHE A 35 -17.60 -18.23 3.06
CA PHE A 35 -18.35 -17.42 2.10
C PHE A 35 -18.07 -17.78 0.64
N GLY A 36 -17.22 -18.76 0.39
CA GLY A 36 -16.75 -19.06 -0.99
C GLY A 36 -15.60 -18.16 -1.44
N VAL A 37 -14.99 -18.53 -2.56
CA VAL A 37 -13.85 -17.80 -3.14
C VAL A 37 -14.37 -16.62 -3.96
N HIS A 38 -14.46 -15.47 -3.31
CA HIS A 38 -14.90 -14.20 -3.87
C HIS A 38 -13.91 -13.10 -3.50
N ASP A 39 -13.78 -12.07 -4.33
CA ASP A 39 -12.94 -10.90 -4.09
C ASP A 39 -13.31 -10.16 -2.79
N TRP A 40 -14.61 -9.98 -2.52
CA TRP A 40 -15.09 -9.38 -1.28
C TRP A 40 -14.80 -10.25 -0.03
N ALA A 41 -14.84 -11.58 -0.16
CA ALA A 41 -14.55 -12.48 0.94
C ALA A 41 -13.06 -12.41 1.35
N ALA A 42 -12.15 -12.19 0.37
CA ALA A 42 -10.74 -11.92 0.68
C ALA A 42 -10.56 -10.65 1.52
N ARG A 43 -11.36 -9.62 1.26
CA ARG A 43 -11.27 -8.29 1.88
C ARG A 43 -12.01 -8.17 3.20
N LEU A 44 -12.93 -9.11 3.50
CA LEU A 44 -13.77 -9.06 4.70
C LEU A 44 -12.96 -8.98 6.00
N PRO A 45 -11.88 -9.76 6.23
CA PRO A 45 -11.08 -9.61 7.44
C PRO A 45 -10.49 -8.20 7.59
N LEU A 46 -9.98 -7.61 6.50
CA LEU A 46 -9.43 -6.25 6.53
C LEU A 46 -10.51 -5.22 6.88
N ALA A 47 -11.70 -5.35 6.29
CA ALA A 47 -12.81 -4.44 6.56
C ALA A 47 -13.24 -4.49 8.04
N LEU A 48 -13.33 -5.70 8.62
CA LEU A 48 -13.65 -5.87 10.04
C LEU A 48 -12.59 -5.25 10.95
N PHE A 49 -11.30 -5.41 10.64
CA PHE A 49 -10.23 -4.79 11.41
C PHE A 49 -10.13 -3.27 11.19
N CYS A 50 -10.52 -2.76 10.01
CA CYS A 50 -10.65 -1.32 9.77
C CYS A 50 -11.72 -0.70 10.70
N ILE A 51 -12.89 -1.34 10.82
CA ILE A 51 -13.92 -0.95 11.78
C ILE A 51 -13.38 -1.11 13.20
N GLY A 52 -12.73 -2.23 13.48
CA GLY A 52 -12.15 -2.57 14.77
C GLY A 52 -11.14 -1.53 15.27
N VAL A 53 -10.24 -1.04 14.41
CA VAL A 53 -9.24 -0.03 14.80
C VAL A 53 -9.88 1.32 15.10
N CYS A 54 -10.94 1.69 14.38
CA CYS A 54 -11.71 2.91 14.68
C CYS A 54 -12.41 2.82 16.04
N LEU A 55 -13.08 1.69 16.31
CA LEU A 55 -13.76 1.46 17.58
C LEU A 55 -12.77 1.31 18.74
N LEU A 56 -11.64 0.64 18.53
CA LEU A 56 -10.58 0.49 19.52
C LEU A 56 -9.97 1.86 19.89
N THR A 57 -9.72 2.70 18.89
CA THR A 57 -9.21 4.06 19.10
C THR A 57 -10.21 4.91 19.87
N ALA A 58 -11.50 4.81 19.53
CA ALA A 58 -12.57 5.48 20.29
C ALA A 58 -12.62 4.98 21.75
N ALA A 59 -12.62 3.66 21.98
CA ALA A 59 -12.67 3.08 23.32
C ALA A 59 -11.43 3.46 24.14
N PHE A 60 -10.24 3.43 23.57
CA PHE A 60 -9.03 3.92 24.20
C PHE A 60 -9.14 5.40 24.57
N GLY A 61 -9.63 6.24 23.65
CA GLY A 61 -9.86 7.66 23.92
C GLY A 61 -10.93 7.92 24.98
N ILE A 62 -12.00 7.11 25.05
CA ILE A 62 -13.04 7.21 26.10
C ILE A 62 -12.42 6.91 27.47
N TRP A 63 -11.63 5.87 27.58
CA TRP A 63 -10.94 5.52 28.82
C TRP A 63 -9.91 6.59 29.23
N ALA A 64 -9.22 7.18 28.25
CA ALA A 64 -8.15 8.14 28.48
C ALA A 64 -8.64 9.55 28.81
N PHE A 65 -9.65 10.05 28.09
CA PHE A 65 -10.03 11.47 28.04
C PHE A 65 -11.54 11.70 28.24
N GLY A 66 -12.33 10.62 28.40
CA GLY A 66 -13.77 10.67 28.51
C GLY A 66 -14.52 10.60 27.16
N LYS A 67 -15.84 10.42 27.25
CA LYS A 67 -16.72 10.04 26.12
C LYS A 67 -16.57 10.95 24.89
N ARG A 68 -16.50 12.29 25.07
CA ARG A 68 -16.44 13.24 23.94
C ARG A 68 -15.12 13.15 23.18
N ALA A 69 -13.99 13.12 23.88
CA ALA A 69 -12.68 13.03 23.26
C ALA A 69 -12.49 11.69 22.54
N GLY A 70 -12.93 10.59 23.17
CA GLY A 70 -12.87 9.27 22.54
C GLY A 70 -13.73 9.17 21.30
N PHE A 71 -14.94 9.75 21.33
CA PHE A 71 -15.78 9.86 20.14
C PHE A 71 -15.05 10.60 19.00
N TYR A 72 -14.45 11.76 19.29
CA TYR A 72 -13.69 12.50 18.27
C TYR A 72 -12.45 11.74 17.78
N ALA A 73 -11.74 11.01 18.65
CA ALA A 73 -10.62 10.17 18.23
C ALA A 73 -11.08 9.08 17.23
N GLY A 74 -12.20 8.40 17.51
CA GLY A 74 -12.82 7.46 16.58
C GLY A 74 -13.27 8.11 15.27
N LEU A 75 -13.85 9.32 15.34
CA LEU A 75 -14.28 10.10 14.17
C LEU A 75 -13.09 10.49 13.29
N VAL A 76 -12.00 10.97 13.88
CA VAL A 76 -10.74 11.24 13.19
C VAL A 76 -10.24 9.98 12.46
N MET A 77 -10.19 8.87 13.18
CA MET A 77 -9.68 7.61 12.61
C MET A 77 -10.55 7.12 11.46
N SER A 78 -11.88 7.17 11.58
CA SER A 78 -12.81 6.65 10.56
C SER A 78 -12.95 7.53 9.32
N THR A 79 -12.53 8.79 9.38
CA THR A 79 -12.76 9.77 8.30
C THR A 79 -11.47 10.44 7.80
N CYS A 80 -10.29 9.97 8.20
CA CYS A 80 -9.03 10.42 7.62
C CYS A 80 -8.75 9.72 6.28
N VAL A 81 -8.12 10.45 5.36
CA VAL A 81 -7.80 9.96 4.01
C VAL A 81 -6.93 8.69 4.05
N GLY A 82 -5.90 8.67 4.89
CA GLY A 82 -4.92 7.59 4.88
C GLY A 82 -5.51 6.23 5.26
N LEU A 83 -6.39 6.16 6.27
CA LEU A 83 -7.03 4.88 6.60
C LEU A 83 -7.92 4.40 5.45
N TYR A 84 -8.73 5.29 4.86
CA TYR A 84 -9.58 4.94 3.73
C TYR A 84 -8.76 4.43 2.55
N LEU A 85 -7.71 5.15 2.16
CA LEU A 85 -6.92 4.85 0.98
C LEU A 85 -6.14 3.53 1.13
N PHE A 86 -5.41 3.38 2.22
CA PHE A 86 -4.53 2.21 2.39
C PHE A 86 -5.27 0.91 2.73
N THR A 87 -6.51 0.98 3.18
CA THR A 87 -7.34 -0.22 3.35
C THR A 87 -8.00 -0.70 2.05
N ARG A 88 -7.83 0.03 0.92
CA ARG A 88 -8.21 -0.45 -0.41
C ARG A 88 -7.22 -1.49 -0.95
N VAL A 89 -5.99 -1.47 -0.47
CA VAL A 89 -4.99 -2.49 -0.79
C VAL A 89 -5.10 -3.64 0.20
N LEU A 90 -4.96 -4.88 -0.29
CA LEU A 90 -5.06 -6.10 0.53
C LEU A 90 -3.72 -6.36 1.25
N ILE A 91 -3.41 -5.53 2.25
CA ILE A 91 -2.17 -5.59 3.06
C ILE A 91 -2.49 -5.77 4.54
N PRO A 92 -1.59 -6.39 5.34
CA PRO A 92 -1.83 -6.67 6.75
C PRO A 92 -1.80 -5.45 7.67
N ASP A 93 -1.48 -4.26 7.16
CA ASP A 93 -1.14 -3.07 7.94
C ASP A 93 -2.25 -2.56 8.85
N VAL A 94 -3.52 -2.66 8.42
CA VAL A 94 -4.64 -2.27 9.28
C VAL A 94 -4.82 -3.25 10.46
N ILE A 95 -4.59 -4.54 10.23
CA ILE A 95 -4.66 -5.57 11.28
C ILE A 95 -3.48 -5.37 12.26
N LEU A 96 -2.29 -5.10 11.73
CA LEU A 96 -1.13 -4.74 12.52
C LEU A 96 -1.38 -3.46 13.36
N THR A 97 -2.00 -2.44 12.76
CA THR A 97 -2.37 -1.20 13.46
C THR A 97 -3.31 -1.49 14.64
N PHE A 98 -4.26 -2.40 14.44
CA PHE A 98 -5.15 -2.84 15.52
C PHE A 98 -4.36 -3.51 16.66
N THR A 99 -3.47 -4.46 16.37
CA THR A 99 -2.68 -5.16 17.40
C THR A 99 -1.72 -4.22 18.12
N ILE A 100 -1.07 -3.30 17.42
CA ILE A 100 -0.21 -2.27 18.04
C ILE A 100 -1.05 -1.33 18.93
N THR A 101 -2.20 -0.87 18.47
CA THR A 101 -3.07 0.00 19.27
C THR A 101 -3.54 -0.70 20.55
N LEU A 102 -3.92 -1.97 20.44
CA LEU A 102 -4.32 -2.78 21.58
C LEU A 102 -3.17 -3.00 22.57
N SER A 103 -1.96 -3.25 22.05
CA SER A 103 -0.76 -3.41 22.89
C SER A 103 -0.40 -2.12 23.64
N MET A 104 -0.53 -0.94 22.98
CA MET A 104 -0.28 0.36 23.62
C MET A 104 -1.30 0.68 24.70
N TRP A 105 -2.57 0.38 24.44
CA TRP A 105 -3.61 0.53 25.44
C TRP A 105 -3.39 -0.45 26.61
N ALA A 106 -3.13 -1.71 26.31
CA ALA A 106 -2.85 -2.73 27.32
C ALA A 106 -1.64 -2.36 28.21
N LEU A 107 -0.57 -1.82 27.59
CA LEU A 107 0.59 -1.32 28.37
C LEU A 107 0.18 -0.30 29.42
N LEU A 108 -0.60 0.73 29.04
CA LEU A 108 -1.05 1.74 30.02
C LEU A 108 -1.98 1.15 31.06
N ARG A 109 -2.90 0.23 30.68
CA ARG A 109 -3.79 -0.45 31.63
C ARG A 109 -3.01 -1.27 32.65
N VAL A 110 -1.95 -1.96 32.24
CA VAL A 110 -1.06 -2.67 33.16
C VAL A 110 -0.41 -1.73 34.17
N LEU A 111 -0.01 -0.55 33.71
CA LEU A 111 0.71 0.43 34.53
C LEU A 111 -0.19 1.28 35.42
N GLU A 112 -1.49 1.35 35.12
CA GLU A 112 -2.47 2.14 35.88
C GLU A 112 -2.67 1.56 37.29
N GLU A 113 -2.58 2.40 38.35
CA GLU A 113 -2.61 1.91 39.73
C GLU A 113 -4.00 1.37 40.15
N ASP A 114 -5.05 1.99 39.65
CA ASP A 114 -6.46 1.66 39.91
C ASP A 114 -7.02 0.57 38.97
N GLU A 115 -6.17 -0.07 38.15
CA GLU A 115 -6.60 -1.15 37.27
C GLU A 115 -6.94 -2.41 38.09
N PRO A 116 -8.20 -2.90 38.02
CA PRO A 116 -8.62 -4.05 38.81
C PRO A 116 -7.97 -5.36 38.38
N ASN A 117 -7.66 -5.51 37.08
CA ASN A 117 -7.12 -6.73 36.50
C ASN A 117 -5.83 -6.50 35.67
N PRO A 118 -4.73 -6.02 36.28
CA PRO A 118 -3.50 -5.71 35.53
C PRO A 118 -2.89 -6.96 34.85
N ARG A 119 -3.06 -8.15 35.45
CA ARG A 119 -2.59 -9.42 34.85
C ARG A 119 -3.29 -9.73 33.53
N ALA A 120 -4.61 -9.55 33.46
CA ALA A 120 -5.36 -9.78 32.22
C ALA A 120 -4.86 -8.85 31.10
N TRP A 121 -4.57 -7.59 31.43
CA TRP A 121 -4.00 -6.65 30.46
C TRP A 121 -2.55 -6.98 30.07
N ALA A 122 -1.75 -7.55 30.98
CA ALA A 122 -0.42 -8.05 30.62
C ALA A 122 -0.52 -9.24 29.63
N PHE A 123 -1.51 -10.12 29.78
CA PHE A 123 -1.79 -11.18 28.81
C PHE A 123 -2.27 -10.62 27.46
N VAL A 124 -3.16 -9.61 27.46
CA VAL A 124 -3.62 -8.93 26.24
C VAL A 124 -2.42 -8.27 25.52
N LEU A 125 -1.53 -7.61 26.26
CA LEU A 125 -0.31 -7.04 25.71
C LEU A 125 0.54 -8.12 25.01
N ALA A 126 0.84 -9.20 25.70
CA ALA A 126 1.66 -10.28 25.16
C ALA A 126 1.01 -10.98 23.96
N ALA A 127 -0.29 -11.26 24.05
CA ALA A 127 -1.04 -11.87 22.94
C ALA A 127 -1.09 -10.96 21.71
N SER A 128 -1.26 -9.65 21.90
CA SER A 128 -1.25 -8.68 20.80
C SER A 128 0.11 -8.64 20.10
N LEU A 129 1.22 -8.66 20.85
CA LEU A 129 2.57 -8.72 20.31
C LEU A 129 2.84 -10.03 19.56
N GLY A 130 2.48 -11.17 20.15
CA GLY A 130 2.61 -12.49 19.53
C GLY A 130 1.80 -12.63 18.23
N THR A 131 0.56 -12.15 18.25
CA THR A 131 -0.31 -12.11 17.05
C THR A 131 0.28 -11.18 15.97
N GLY A 132 0.83 -10.04 16.39
CA GLY A 132 1.49 -9.10 15.49
C GLY A 132 2.70 -9.69 14.77
N LEU A 133 3.48 -10.56 15.43
CA LEU A 133 4.60 -11.29 14.80
C LEU A 133 4.12 -12.19 13.66
N LEU A 134 2.93 -12.77 13.77
CA LEU A 134 2.31 -13.57 12.71
C LEU A 134 1.66 -12.73 11.59
N LEU A 135 1.64 -11.39 11.71
CA LEU A 135 1.11 -10.46 10.70
C LEU A 135 2.20 -9.79 9.87
N LYS A 136 3.19 -9.20 10.53
CA LYS A 136 4.23 -8.40 9.84
C LYS A 136 5.62 -8.50 10.49
N SER A 137 5.91 -9.61 11.19
CA SER A 137 7.22 -9.87 11.77
C SER A 137 7.62 -8.90 12.89
N LEU A 138 8.93 -8.62 13.02
CA LEU A 138 9.53 -7.91 14.16
C LEU A 138 8.97 -6.51 14.41
N ILE A 139 8.51 -5.80 13.40
CA ILE A 139 7.93 -4.44 13.53
C ILE A 139 6.77 -4.42 14.54
N ALA A 140 6.00 -5.51 14.61
CA ALA A 140 4.88 -5.64 15.54
C ALA A 140 5.31 -5.60 17.02
N VAL A 141 6.54 -5.96 17.33
CA VAL A 141 7.13 -5.91 18.67
C VAL A 141 8.01 -4.67 18.84
N VAL A 142 8.81 -4.34 17.83
CA VAL A 142 9.76 -3.22 17.89
C VAL A 142 9.06 -1.90 18.16
N PHE A 143 7.95 -1.61 17.49
CA PHE A 143 7.24 -0.34 17.67
C PHE A 143 6.63 -0.21 19.07
N PRO A 144 5.86 -1.17 19.59
CA PRO A 144 5.37 -1.12 20.96
C PRO A 144 6.47 -1.13 22.00
N ALA A 145 7.49 -1.96 21.84
CA ALA A 145 8.59 -2.05 22.80
C ALA A 145 9.39 -0.74 22.87
N ALA A 146 9.71 -0.15 21.73
CA ALA A 146 10.47 1.10 21.69
C ALA A 146 9.64 2.29 22.21
N ALA A 147 8.37 2.42 21.80
CA ALA A 147 7.50 3.47 22.35
C ALA A 147 7.28 3.31 23.85
N GLY A 148 7.07 2.06 24.31
CA GLY A 148 6.96 1.73 25.74
C GLY A 148 8.26 2.02 26.50
N PHE A 149 9.41 1.67 25.94
CA PHE A 149 10.71 2.00 26.50
C PHE A 149 10.90 3.51 26.68
N LEU A 150 10.64 4.30 25.63
CA LEU A 150 10.73 5.76 25.69
C LEU A 150 9.77 6.34 26.73
N TYR A 151 8.56 5.81 26.80
CA TYR A 151 7.56 6.22 27.79
C TYR A 151 8.01 5.89 29.22
N LEU A 152 8.48 4.66 29.49
CA LEU A 152 8.98 4.24 30.80
C LEU A 152 10.22 5.02 31.23
N LEU A 153 11.10 5.36 30.29
CA LEU A 153 12.25 6.22 30.53
C LEU A 153 11.82 7.64 30.92
N ALA A 154 10.90 8.25 30.13
CA ALA A 154 10.39 9.60 30.38
C ALA A 154 9.63 9.72 31.71
N THR A 155 8.94 8.64 32.13
CA THR A 155 8.21 8.58 33.41
C THR A 155 9.07 8.08 34.58
N ARG A 156 10.36 7.77 34.36
CA ARG A 156 11.29 7.19 35.33
C ARG A 156 10.85 5.85 35.91
N GLN A 157 10.00 5.12 35.20
CA GLN A 157 9.47 3.81 35.62
C GLN A 157 10.29 2.64 35.08
N LEU A 158 11.26 2.87 34.19
CA LEU A 158 12.05 1.84 33.53
C LEU A 158 12.81 0.95 34.52
N PHE A 159 13.34 1.53 35.61
CA PHE A 159 14.10 0.81 36.61
C PHE A 159 13.28 0.44 37.85
N SER A 160 11.94 0.62 37.80
CA SER A 160 11.06 0.28 38.92
C SER A 160 10.75 -1.22 38.93
N ALA A 161 11.12 -1.92 39.98
CA ALA A 161 10.74 -3.33 40.15
C ALA A 161 9.21 -3.57 40.16
N ARG A 162 8.45 -2.58 40.64
CA ARG A 162 6.97 -2.62 40.62
C ARG A 162 6.42 -2.70 39.19
N THR A 163 6.99 -1.89 38.28
CA THR A 163 6.65 -1.87 36.84
C THR A 163 6.82 -3.26 36.23
N TRP A 164 7.99 -3.86 36.41
CA TRP A 164 8.30 -5.17 35.83
C TRP A 164 7.49 -6.31 36.46
N LYS A 165 7.20 -6.24 37.76
CA LYS A 165 6.29 -7.20 38.42
C LYS A 165 4.88 -7.15 37.81
N ARG A 166 4.36 -5.96 37.45
CA ARG A 166 3.05 -5.78 36.84
C ARG A 166 3.02 -6.22 35.37
N LEU A 167 4.08 -5.97 34.62
CA LEU A 167 4.21 -6.34 33.21
C LEU A 167 4.33 -7.86 33.00
N HIS A 168 4.71 -8.63 34.02
CA HIS A 168 4.91 -10.08 33.93
C HIS A 168 5.78 -10.51 32.71
N PRO A 169 7.02 -9.99 32.54
CA PRO A 169 7.80 -10.13 31.31
C PRO A 169 8.06 -11.58 30.92
N PHE A 170 8.34 -12.47 31.87
CA PHE A 170 8.61 -13.89 31.58
C PHE A 170 7.36 -14.61 31.07
N THR A 171 6.20 -14.41 31.73
CA THR A 171 4.92 -14.96 31.26
C THR A 171 4.53 -14.34 29.92
N GLY A 172 4.75 -13.03 29.76
CA GLY A 172 4.50 -12.34 28.50
C GLY A 172 5.35 -12.92 27.36
N LEU A 173 6.66 -13.12 27.60
CA LEU A 173 7.56 -13.75 26.63
C LEU A 173 7.10 -15.18 26.28
N ALA A 174 6.71 -15.98 27.27
CA ALA A 174 6.20 -17.33 27.02
C ALA A 174 4.97 -17.32 26.12
N ILE A 175 4.03 -16.39 26.32
CA ILE A 175 2.83 -16.24 25.49
C ILE A 175 3.21 -15.83 24.06
N ILE A 176 4.10 -14.83 23.91
CA ILE A 176 4.59 -14.39 22.60
C ILE A 176 5.22 -15.55 21.84
N LEU A 177 6.09 -16.32 22.49
CA LEU A 177 6.75 -17.48 21.90
C LEU A 177 5.74 -18.59 21.54
N LEU A 178 4.80 -18.88 22.43
CA LEU A 178 3.76 -19.90 22.18
C LEU A 178 2.91 -19.56 20.95
N ILE A 179 2.60 -18.29 20.72
CA ILE A 179 1.80 -17.85 19.57
C ILE A 179 2.65 -17.84 18.28
N SER A 180 3.87 -17.33 18.34
CA SER A 180 4.64 -17.03 17.12
C SER A 180 5.57 -18.16 16.68
N VAL A 181 6.30 -18.81 17.60
CA VAL A 181 7.35 -19.78 17.27
C VAL A 181 6.86 -21.00 16.51
N PRO A 182 5.68 -21.62 16.82
CA PRO A 182 5.27 -22.83 16.12
C PRO A 182 5.25 -22.70 14.60
N TRP A 183 4.71 -21.58 14.11
CA TRP A 183 4.70 -21.35 12.65
C TRP A 183 6.11 -21.12 12.09
N HIS A 184 6.94 -20.32 12.76
CA HIS A 184 8.29 -20.03 12.27
C HIS A 184 9.15 -21.31 12.20
N VAL A 185 9.01 -22.21 13.17
CA VAL A 185 9.68 -23.53 13.15
C VAL A 185 9.17 -24.37 11.99
N LEU A 186 7.86 -24.50 11.81
CA LEU A 186 7.28 -25.27 10.70
C LEU A 186 7.67 -24.68 9.34
N ALA A 187 7.67 -23.36 9.19
CA ALA A 187 8.09 -22.70 7.95
C ALA A 187 9.58 -22.95 7.64
N THR A 188 10.43 -22.94 8.67
CA THR A 188 11.86 -23.28 8.52
C THR A 188 12.05 -24.74 8.10
N LEU A 189 11.35 -25.68 8.75
CA LEU A 189 11.46 -27.09 8.44
C LEU A 189 10.97 -27.44 7.02
N ARG A 190 10.00 -26.68 6.50
CA ARG A 190 9.46 -26.90 5.14
C ARG A 190 10.23 -26.20 4.02
N ASN A 191 11.10 -25.24 4.33
CA ASN A 191 11.83 -24.46 3.35
C ASN A 191 13.34 -24.43 3.68
N PRO A 192 14.07 -25.56 3.56
CA PRO A 192 15.52 -25.62 3.79
C PRO A 192 16.30 -24.81 2.74
N PRO A 193 17.57 -24.46 3.00
CA PRO A 193 18.39 -24.84 4.14
C PRO A 193 17.94 -24.19 5.46
N TYR A 194 18.13 -24.90 6.57
CA TYR A 194 17.62 -24.47 7.88
C TYR A 194 18.42 -23.33 8.49
N PHE A 195 19.66 -23.15 8.07
CA PHE A 195 20.55 -22.13 8.59
C PHE A 195 21.55 -21.65 7.54
N SER A 196 21.75 -20.34 7.45
CA SER A 196 22.79 -19.70 6.63
C SER A 196 23.29 -18.46 7.37
N LEU A 197 24.60 -18.24 7.36
CA LEU A 197 25.25 -17.05 7.93
C LEU A 197 25.63 -16.01 6.86
N SER A 198 25.22 -16.23 5.60
CA SER A 198 25.49 -15.26 4.54
C SER A 198 24.91 -13.89 4.89
N MET A 199 25.68 -12.84 4.66
CA MET A 199 25.21 -11.45 4.70
C MET A 199 25.06 -10.87 3.28
N HIS A 200 25.20 -11.74 2.25
CA HIS A 200 25.03 -11.40 0.85
C HIS A 200 23.64 -11.86 0.37
N SER A 201 23.01 -11.04 -0.46
CA SER A 201 21.71 -11.31 -1.08
C SER A 201 21.77 -10.91 -2.55
N GLY A 202 21.64 -11.89 -3.44
CA GLY A 202 21.78 -11.71 -4.90
C GLY A 202 20.78 -12.51 -5.73
N PRO A 203 20.71 -12.22 -7.04
CA PRO A 203 19.87 -12.99 -7.97
C PRO A 203 20.25 -14.45 -8.00
N GLY A 204 19.27 -15.35 -7.96
CA GLY A 204 19.49 -16.80 -8.03
C GLY A 204 19.98 -17.44 -6.73
N GLU A 205 20.26 -16.67 -5.69
CA GLU A 205 20.65 -17.18 -4.38
C GLU A 205 19.44 -17.59 -3.54
N TYR A 206 19.53 -18.78 -2.92
CA TYR A 206 18.50 -19.28 -2.03
C TYR A 206 19.14 -19.82 -0.74
N HIS A 207 18.73 -19.27 0.39
CA HIS A 207 19.28 -19.55 1.72
C HIS A 207 18.24 -20.09 2.71
N GLY A 208 17.08 -20.51 2.24
CA GLY A 208 15.96 -21.01 3.03
C GLY A 208 15.12 -19.92 3.71
N PHE A 209 14.07 -20.39 4.41
CA PHE A 209 13.10 -19.47 5.03
C PHE A 209 13.70 -18.62 6.15
N LEU A 210 14.44 -19.24 7.09
CA LEU A 210 14.92 -18.55 8.29
C LEU A 210 15.82 -17.36 7.91
N TRP A 211 16.75 -17.60 6.99
CA TRP A 211 17.65 -16.56 6.49
C TRP A 211 16.86 -15.47 5.75
N PHE A 212 16.00 -15.86 4.82
CA PHE A 212 15.25 -14.89 4.03
C PHE A 212 14.37 -14.00 4.91
N PHE A 213 13.66 -14.62 5.86
CA PHE A 213 12.70 -13.91 6.69
C PHE A 213 13.34 -12.98 7.73
N PHE A 214 14.44 -13.40 8.38
CA PHE A 214 15.07 -12.61 9.43
C PHE A 214 16.28 -11.79 8.95
N ILE A 215 17.11 -12.34 8.06
CA ILE A 215 18.28 -11.62 7.59
C ILE A 215 17.91 -10.72 6.41
N ASN A 216 17.34 -11.28 5.32
CA ASN A 216 17.03 -10.49 4.13
C ASN A 216 15.91 -9.47 4.38
N GLU A 217 14.75 -9.90 4.90
CA GLU A 217 13.56 -9.07 5.04
C GLU A 217 13.55 -8.15 6.27
N GLN A 218 14.40 -8.38 7.27
CA GLN A 218 14.50 -7.50 8.43
C GLN A 218 15.82 -6.73 8.42
N LEU A 219 16.97 -7.41 8.52
CA LEU A 219 18.26 -6.76 8.68
C LEU A 219 18.74 -6.09 7.38
N LEU A 220 18.86 -6.86 6.29
CA LEU A 220 19.37 -6.32 5.02
C LEU A 220 18.40 -5.29 4.41
N ARG A 221 17.10 -5.48 4.60
CA ARG A 221 16.10 -4.48 4.21
C ARG A 221 16.26 -3.16 4.97
N PHE A 222 16.43 -3.21 6.28
CA PHE A 222 16.69 -2.01 7.09
C PHE A 222 17.96 -1.29 6.65
N LEU A 223 19.01 -2.04 6.31
CA LEU A 223 20.29 -1.52 5.80
C LEU A 223 20.23 -1.12 4.31
N ASN A 224 19.09 -1.33 3.62
CA ASN A 224 18.93 -1.13 2.18
C ASN A 224 19.89 -1.97 1.31
N LEU A 225 20.21 -3.17 1.77
CA LEU A 225 21.12 -4.13 1.13
C LEU A 225 20.41 -5.39 0.61
N ARG A 226 19.09 -5.52 0.81
CA ARG A 226 18.34 -6.73 0.42
C ARG A 226 18.23 -6.92 -1.09
N TYR A 227 18.05 -8.17 -1.51
CA TYR A 227 17.59 -8.53 -2.85
C TYR A 227 16.27 -9.34 -2.76
N PRO A 228 15.29 -9.13 -3.65
CA PRO A 228 15.20 -7.98 -4.58
C PRO A 228 15.05 -6.64 -3.84
N ARG A 229 15.58 -5.57 -4.43
CA ARG A 229 15.52 -4.24 -3.81
C ARG A 229 14.08 -3.73 -3.74
N ASP A 230 13.80 -2.92 -2.72
CA ASP A 230 12.52 -2.22 -2.64
C ASP A 230 12.36 -1.24 -3.82
N TYR A 231 11.17 -1.22 -4.37
CA TYR A 231 10.74 -0.28 -5.40
C TYR A 231 9.66 0.65 -4.84
N ASN A 232 9.41 1.77 -5.52
CA ASN A 232 8.40 2.76 -5.11
C ASN A 232 8.58 3.28 -3.67
N THR A 233 9.83 3.59 -3.29
CA THR A 233 10.12 4.19 -2.00
C THR A 233 9.78 5.69 -2.01
N VAL A 234 9.17 6.17 -0.94
CA VAL A 234 8.82 7.58 -0.75
C VAL A 234 10.07 8.39 -0.42
N PRO A 235 10.35 9.52 -1.11
CA PRO A 235 11.38 10.45 -0.66
C PRO A 235 11.09 10.93 0.77
N ARG A 236 12.15 11.04 1.60
CA ARG A 236 12.03 11.30 3.05
C ARG A 236 11.21 12.54 3.39
N ILE A 237 11.37 13.64 2.66
CA ILE A 237 10.63 14.86 2.90
C ILE A 237 9.13 14.68 2.61
N TRP A 238 8.78 13.99 1.52
CA TRP A 238 7.39 13.69 1.17
C TRP A 238 6.75 12.75 2.17
N PHE A 239 7.50 11.79 2.71
CA PHE A 239 7.00 10.92 3.78
C PHE A 239 6.47 11.73 4.98
N TRP A 240 7.18 12.79 5.40
CA TRP A 240 6.71 13.67 6.49
C TRP A 240 5.52 14.53 6.06
N LEU A 241 5.59 15.15 4.89
CA LEU A 241 4.54 16.06 4.40
C LEU A 241 3.22 15.35 4.08
N PHE A 242 3.28 14.13 3.58
CA PHE A 242 2.09 13.35 3.26
C PHE A 242 1.19 13.08 4.47
N HIS A 243 1.69 13.14 5.70
CA HIS A 243 0.84 13.02 6.88
C HIS A 243 -0.18 14.15 6.98
N LEU A 244 0.07 15.31 6.40
CA LEU A 244 -0.92 16.38 6.31
C LEU A 244 -2.10 15.97 5.41
N ILE A 245 -1.84 15.19 4.35
CA ILE A 245 -2.84 14.65 3.43
C ILE A 245 -3.52 13.43 4.05
N TRP A 246 -2.74 12.48 4.59
CA TRP A 246 -3.29 11.26 5.17
C TRP A 246 -4.21 11.51 6.37
N LEU A 247 -3.93 12.54 7.15
CA LEU A 247 -4.78 12.97 8.26
C LEU A 247 -5.85 13.98 7.88
N PHE A 248 -5.90 14.45 6.63
CA PHE A 248 -6.95 15.39 6.20
C PHE A 248 -8.34 14.75 6.40
N PRO A 249 -9.35 15.53 6.89
CA PRO A 249 -9.38 16.97 7.15
C PRO A 249 -8.84 17.38 8.54
N TRP A 250 -8.42 16.42 9.36
CA TRP A 250 -8.08 16.66 10.76
C TRP A 250 -6.68 17.25 10.95
N SER A 251 -5.82 17.14 9.95
CA SER A 251 -4.47 17.71 9.95
C SER A 251 -4.44 19.22 10.21
N VAL A 252 -5.47 19.96 9.83
CA VAL A 252 -5.60 21.41 10.09
C VAL A 252 -5.67 21.74 11.58
N TYR A 253 -6.00 20.75 12.43
CA TYR A 253 -6.07 20.91 13.89
C TYR A 253 -4.78 20.47 14.61
N LEU A 254 -3.75 20.00 13.92
CA LEU A 254 -2.47 19.60 14.52
C LEU A 254 -1.83 20.71 15.38
N PRO A 255 -1.90 22.01 15.02
CA PRO A 255 -1.37 23.06 15.89
C PRO A 255 -2.02 23.11 17.28
N ALA A 256 -3.29 22.67 17.42
CA ALA A 256 -3.94 22.58 18.72
C ALA A 256 -3.35 21.49 19.62
N VAL A 257 -2.78 20.43 19.03
CA VAL A 257 -2.08 19.35 19.77
C VAL A 257 -0.86 19.92 20.52
N GLY A 258 -0.14 20.87 19.93
CA GLY A 258 1.01 21.54 20.56
C GLY A 258 0.66 22.36 21.82
N LYS A 259 -0.62 22.59 22.11
CA LYS A 259 -1.10 23.27 23.33
C LYS A 259 -1.52 22.30 24.45
N LEU A 260 -1.49 21.00 24.18
CA LEU A 260 -1.80 20.00 25.19
C LEU A 260 -0.66 19.84 26.19
N SER A 261 -1.03 19.51 27.45
CA SER A 261 -0.03 19.08 28.43
C SER A 261 0.32 17.61 28.23
N PHE A 262 1.60 17.33 28.11
CA PHE A 262 2.16 15.99 28.01
C PHE A 262 2.77 15.50 29.34
N LYS A 263 2.59 16.26 30.43
CA LYS A 263 3.07 15.86 31.76
C LYS A 263 2.26 14.65 32.24
N PRO A 264 2.92 13.56 32.70
CA PRO A 264 2.26 12.30 33.06
C PRO A 264 1.65 12.32 34.48
N VAL A 265 1.04 13.45 34.88
CA VAL A 265 0.45 13.64 36.21
C VAL A 265 -0.86 12.88 36.35
N ASP A 266 -1.68 12.93 35.32
CA ASP A 266 -2.98 12.28 35.25
C ASP A 266 -3.00 11.23 34.11
N ARG A 267 -4.09 10.47 34.02
CA ARG A 267 -4.30 9.47 32.97
C ARG A 267 -4.20 10.11 31.57
N ALA A 268 -4.79 11.27 31.39
CA ALA A 268 -4.78 11.98 30.12
C ALA A 268 -3.36 12.38 29.69
N GLY A 269 -2.56 12.90 30.61
CA GLY A 269 -1.14 13.24 30.36
C GLY A 269 -0.30 12.01 30.04
N ARG A 270 -0.53 10.89 30.75
CA ARG A 270 0.16 9.61 30.48
C ARG A 270 -0.13 9.10 29.07
N VAL A 271 -1.41 9.11 28.65
CA VAL A 271 -1.80 8.69 27.30
C VAL A 271 -1.20 9.60 26.22
N ARG A 272 -1.24 10.94 26.44
CA ARG A 272 -0.64 11.89 25.50
C ARG A 272 0.87 11.70 25.36
N LEU A 273 1.57 11.46 26.46
CA LEU A 273 3.01 11.20 26.45
C LEU A 273 3.34 9.90 25.70
N LEU A 274 2.60 8.82 25.98
CA LEU A 274 2.78 7.57 25.23
C LEU A 274 2.50 7.76 23.73
N ALA A 275 1.45 8.47 23.38
CA ALA A 275 1.11 8.75 21.98
C ALA A 275 2.22 9.55 21.28
N LEU A 276 2.85 10.51 21.97
CA LEU A 276 4.00 11.26 21.46
C LEU A 276 5.22 10.35 21.24
N CYS A 277 5.56 9.50 22.22
CA CYS A 277 6.65 8.50 22.09
C CYS A 277 6.37 7.54 20.92
N TRP A 278 5.14 7.08 20.77
CA TRP A 278 4.71 6.16 19.73
C TRP A 278 4.81 6.78 18.33
N ILE A 279 4.24 7.96 18.10
CA ILE A 279 4.36 8.70 16.84
C ILE A 279 5.82 9.00 16.54
N GLY A 280 6.54 9.56 17.52
CA GLY A 280 7.93 9.97 17.36
C GLY A 280 8.83 8.80 16.94
N PHE A 281 8.71 7.66 17.61
CA PHE A 281 9.51 6.49 17.25
C PHE A 281 9.22 6.00 15.84
N ILE A 282 7.95 5.83 15.46
CA ILE A 282 7.59 5.31 14.12
C ILE A 282 8.09 6.26 13.02
N LEU A 283 7.87 7.57 13.16
CA LEU A 283 8.28 8.52 12.14
C LEU A 283 9.81 8.62 12.03
N VAL A 284 10.52 8.62 13.15
CA VAL A 284 11.99 8.63 13.16
C VAL A 284 12.54 7.34 12.56
N PHE A 285 12.00 6.17 12.94
CA PHE A 285 12.42 4.88 12.40
C PHE A 285 12.33 4.86 10.88
N PHE A 286 11.20 5.27 10.30
CA PHE A 286 11.03 5.30 8.87
C PHE A 286 11.78 6.43 8.16
N THR A 287 12.27 7.44 8.87
CA THR A 287 13.19 8.43 8.30
C THR A 287 14.53 7.81 7.91
N PHE A 288 14.97 6.76 8.65
CA PHE A 288 16.25 6.08 8.41
C PHE A 288 16.14 4.75 7.66
N SER A 289 14.92 4.23 7.48
CA SER A 289 14.66 2.99 6.74
C SER A 289 14.04 3.26 5.36
N THR A 290 13.94 2.22 4.52
CA THR A 290 13.11 2.28 3.30
C THR A 290 11.65 2.45 3.67
N THR A 291 10.94 3.36 2.99
CA THR A 291 9.59 3.74 3.35
C THR A 291 8.61 3.60 2.20
N GLN A 292 7.39 3.22 2.54
CA GLN A 292 6.21 3.35 1.70
C GLN A 292 5.16 4.18 2.47
N GLU A 293 4.23 4.79 1.76
CA GLU A 293 3.26 5.74 2.32
C GLU A 293 2.47 5.17 3.51
N TYR A 294 2.03 3.91 3.42
CA TYR A 294 1.21 3.26 4.44
C TYR A 294 1.98 2.74 5.66
N TYR A 295 3.31 2.77 5.66
CA TYR A 295 4.11 2.25 6.77
C TYR A 295 3.88 2.99 8.08
N SER A 296 3.48 4.25 8.02
CA SER A 296 3.14 5.04 9.21
C SER A 296 1.73 4.81 9.74
N MET A 297 0.89 3.99 9.09
CA MET A 297 -0.48 3.71 9.54
C MET A 297 -0.58 3.29 11.03
N PRO A 298 0.36 2.50 11.59
CA PRO A 298 0.34 2.20 13.02
C PRO A 298 0.46 3.40 13.97
N ALA A 299 0.84 4.58 13.49
CA ALA A 299 0.86 5.82 14.28
C ALA A 299 -0.48 6.58 14.24
N TYR A 300 -1.38 6.28 13.31
CA TYR A 300 -2.64 7.03 13.15
C TYR A 300 -3.56 6.99 14.37
N PRO A 301 -3.73 5.86 15.08
CA PRO A 301 -4.50 5.86 16.33
C PRO A 301 -3.94 6.80 17.39
N ALA A 302 -2.60 6.88 17.53
CA ALA A 302 -1.97 7.82 18.45
C ALA A 302 -2.22 9.28 18.02
N MET A 303 -2.12 9.59 16.74
CA MET A 303 -2.45 10.92 16.20
C MET A 303 -3.92 11.27 16.43
N ALA A 304 -4.83 10.30 16.20
CA ALA A 304 -6.26 10.46 16.44
C ALA A 304 -6.59 10.68 17.92
N LEU A 305 -5.93 9.99 18.84
CA LEU A 305 -6.06 10.22 20.29
C LEU A 305 -5.63 11.63 20.68
N LEU A 306 -4.50 12.11 20.17
CA LEU A 306 -4.05 13.48 20.43
C LEU A 306 -5.01 14.52 19.85
N LEU A 307 -5.48 14.33 18.61
CA LEU A 307 -6.47 15.21 17.97
C LEU A 307 -7.79 15.19 18.74
N GLY A 308 -8.33 14.03 19.10
CA GLY A 308 -9.55 13.91 19.89
C GLY A 308 -9.45 14.62 21.24
N SER A 309 -8.29 14.51 21.90
CA SER A 309 -8.00 15.26 23.13
C SER A 309 -7.91 16.77 22.89
N ALA A 310 -7.32 17.22 21.77
CA ALA A 310 -7.21 18.64 21.42
C ALA A 310 -8.57 19.26 21.06
N MET A 311 -9.44 18.50 20.39
CA MET A 311 -10.77 18.98 19.94
C MET A 311 -11.74 19.29 21.09
N ILE A 312 -11.50 18.75 22.28
CA ILE A 312 -12.29 19.10 23.47
C ILE A 312 -11.68 20.26 24.25
N ALA A 313 -10.41 20.59 24.02
CA ALA A 313 -9.75 21.72 24.64
C ALA A 313 -10.27 23.05 24.01
N GLU A 314 -10.55 24.04 24.86
CA GLU A 314 -10.95 25.36 24.40
C GLU A 314 -9.74 26.16 23.92
N SER A 315 -9.23 25.80 22.72
CA SER A 315 -8.07 26.43 22.10
C SER A 315 -8.48 27.33 20.92
N SER A 316 -7.86 28.50 20.81
CA SER A 316 -7.99 29.37 19.63
C SER A 316 -7.55 28.68 18.34
N TRP A 317 -6.62 27.71 18.41
CA TRP A 317 -6.17 26.93 17.29
C TRP A 317 -7.25 26.03 16.67
N ILE A 318 -8.24 25.62 17.45
CA ILE A 318 -9.42 24.91 16.91
C ILE A 318 -10.24 25.84 16.00
N LYS A 319 -10.46 27.08 16.42
CA LYS A 319 -11.16 28.09 15.58
C LYS A 319 -10.35 28.41 14.33
N TRP A 320 -9.03 28.54 14.47
CA TRP A 320 -8.13 28.77 13.34
C TRP A 320 -8.14 27.59 12.36
N GLY A 321 -7.99 26.36 12.84
CA GLY A 321 -8.07 25.16 12.02
C GLY A 321 -9.40 25.03 11.26
N THR A 322 -10.53 25.39 11.92
CA THR A 322 -11.84 25.41 11.26
C THR A 322 -11.88 26.43 10.11
N ARG A 323 -11.30 27.64 10.29
CA ARG A 323 -11.19 28.64 9.21
C ARG A 323 -10.31 28.15 8.06
N VAL A 324 -9.17 27.54 8.38
CA VAL A 324 -8.29 26.93 7.36
C VAL A 324 -9.05 25.86 6.59
N LEU A 325 -9.79 24.99 7.26
CA LEU A 325 -10.60 23.97 6.59
C LEU A 325 -11.66 24.58 5.67
N THR A 326 -12.34 25.66 6.12
CA THR A 326 -13.30 26.38 5.28
C THR A 326 -12.63 26.88 3.99
N VAL A 327 -11.47 27.52 4.11
CA VAL A 327 -10.73 28.05 2.95
C VAL A 327 -10.30 26.90 2.02
N VAL A 328 -9.69 25.84 2.56
CA VAL A 328 -9.24 24.69 1.78
C VAL A 328 -10.42 24.04 1.06
N ALA A 329 -11.53 23.78 1.78
CA ALA A 329 -12.71 23.17 1.17
C ALA A 329 -13.32 24.06 0.08
N SER A 330 -13.34 25.40 0.28
CA SER A 330 -13.84 26.34 -0.73
C SER A 330 -12.95 26.34 -1.99
N LEU A 331 -11.63 26.34 -1.82
CA LEU A 331 -10.69 26.28 -2.94
C LEU A 331 -10.80 24.96 -3.70
N CYS A 332 -10.90 23.84 -2.98
CA CYS A 332 -11.10 22.51 -3.59
C CYS A 332 -12.45 22.45 -4.33
N ALA A 333 -13.53 22.98 -3.75
CA ALA A 333 -14.83 23.05 -4.42
C ALA A 333 -14.74 23.87 -5.72
N ALA A 334 -14.13 25.06 -5.68
CA ALA A 334 -13.96 25.90 -6.85
C ALA A 334 -13.13 25.20 -7.94
N ALA A 335 -12.01 24.57 -7.57
CA ALA A 335 -11.16 23.85 -8.51
C ALA A 335 -11.90 22.69 -9.19
N VAL A 336 -12.63 21.86 -8.42
CA VAL A 336 -13.38 20.74 -8.95
C VAL A 336 -14.55 21.20 -9.84
N ILE A 337 -15.27 22.26 -9.46
CA ILE A 337 -16.35 22.84 -10.28
C ILE A 337 -15.76 23.38 -11.59
N THR A 338 -14.61 24.05 -11.54
CA THR A 338 -13.92 24.55 -12.74
C THR A 338 -13.58 23.39 -13.70
N LEU A 339 -13.01 22.29 -13.18
CA LEU A 339 -12.76 21.09 -13.99
C LEU A 339 -14.04 20.57 -14.63
N LEU A 340 -15.13 20.43 -13.88
CA LEU A 340 -16.41 19.96 -14.40
C LEU A 340 -16.97 20.85 -15.53
N VAL A 341 -16.75 22.17 -15.43
CA VAL A 341 -17.18 23.12 -16.47
C VAL A 341 -16.29 23.00 -17.72
N LEU A 342 -14.98 22.85 -17.54
CA LEU A 342 -14.03 22.69 -18.65
C LEU A 342 -14.28 21.37 -19.43
N ASP A 343 -14.58 20.29 -18.70
CA ASP A 343 -14.73 18.95 -19.27
C ASP A 343 -16.12 18.64 -19.79
N ARG A 344 -17.09 19.57 -19.64
CA ARG A 344 -18.52 19.31 -19.93
C ARG A 344 -18.80 18.76 -21.34
N ASN A 345 -18.01 19.17 -22.34
CA ASN A 345 -18.19 18.83 -23.75
C ASN A 345 -17.14 17.83 -24.27
N VAL A 346 -16.23 17.33 -23.43
CA VAL A 346 -15.19 16.40 -23.85
C VAL A 346 -15.80 15.01 -24.01
N ALA A 347 -15.62 14.39 -25.18
CA ALA A 347 -16.08 13.02 -25.44
C ALA A 347 -15.25 12.00 -24.65
N THR A 348 -15.88 10.90 -24.26
CA THR A 348 -15.28 9.80 -23.48
C THR A 348 -15.39 8.47 -24.21
N PRO A 349 -14.68 8.26 -25.36
CA PRO A 349 -14.74 7.02 -26.10
C PRO A 349 -13.94 5.92 -25.40
N GLY A 350 -14.51 4.71 -25.31
CA GLY A 350 -13.87 3.56 -24.71
C GLY A 350 -13.67 3.67 -23.20
N ASP A 351 -12.59 3.10 -22.66
CA ASP A 351 -12.23 3.19 -21.25
C ASP A 351 -11.23 4.34 -20.97
N ILE A 352 -11.01 4.63 -19.69
CA ILE A 352 -10.17 5.75 -19.25
C ILE A 352 -8.70 5.61 -19.70
N PHE A 353 -8.21 4.40 -19.99
CA PHE A 353 -6.85 4.16 -20.45
C PHE A 353 -6.50 5.02 -21.68
N ASN A 354 -7.46 5.20 -22.60
CA ASN A 354 -7.24 5.97 -23.82
C ASN A 354 -6.93 7.45 -23.58
N ALA A 355 -7.26 7.95 -22.39
CA ALA A 355 -7.04 9.33 -21.97
C ALA A 355 -5.86 9.49 -20.99
N LEU A 356 -5.17 8.40 -20.61
CA LEU A 356 -4.05 8.44 -19.70
C LEU A 356 -2.72 8.55 -20.45
N THR A 357 -1.76 9.25 -19.84
CA THR A 357 -0.36 9.24 -20.28
C THR A 357 0.43 8.23 -19.45
N SER A 358 1.59 7.81 -19.96
CA SER A 358 2.45 6.88 -19.24
C SER A 358 3.73 7.58 -18.80
N HIS A 359 3.95 7.69 -17.49
CA HIS A 359 5.14 8.27 -16.89
C HIS A 359 5.91 7.20 -16.09
N PRO A 360 6.70 6.32 -16.77
CA PRO A 360 7.36 5.18 -16.10
C PRO A 360 8.41 5.60 -15.07
N GLY A 361 8.79 6.87 -15.02
CA GLY A 361 9.70 7.43 -14.01
C GLY A 361 9.00 7.99 -12.78
N ALA A 362 7.69 8.16 -12.83
CA ALA A 362 6.91 8.74 -11.75
C ALA A 362 6.77 7.80 -10.55
N TYR A 363 6.60 8.39 -9.38
CA TYR A 363 6.27 7.65 -8.17
C TYR A 363 4.83 7.13 -8.25
N THR A 364 4.65 5.82 -8.22
CA THR A 364 3.41 5.14 -8.62
C THR A 364 2.59 4.53 -7.48
N LEU A 365 2.84 4.85 -6.20
CA LEU A 365 1.93 4.48 -5.12
C LEU A 365 0.65 5.32 -5.14
N SER A 366 0.02 5.52 -4.01
CA SER A 366 -1.35 6.05 -3.89
C SER A 366 -1.65 7.34 -4.65
N LEU A 367 -0.65 8.20 -4.88
CA LEU A 367 -0.81 9.46 -5.62
C LEU A 367 -0.05 9.49 -6.96
N GLY A 368 0.78 8.48 -7.25
CA GLY A 368 1.67 8.49 -8.41
C GLY A 368 0.93 8.46 -9.74
N HIS A 369 -0.23 7.80 -9.81
CA HIS A 369 -1.06 7.81 -11.02
C HIS A 369 -1.73 9.15 -11.32
N MET A 370 -1.61 10.13 -10.43
CA MET A 370 -2.09 11.48 -10.74
C MET A 370 -1.28 12.18 -11.83
N GLU A 371 -0.02 11.78 -12.04
CA GLU A 371 0.80 12.28 -13.14
C GLU A 371 0.38 11.72 -14.51
N ASP A 372 -0.32 10.59 -14.52
CA ASP A 372 -0.87 10.00 -15.75
C ASP A 372 -2.18 10.67 -16.20
N LEU A 373 -2.80 11.50 -15.35
CA LEU A 373 -4.04 12.18 -15.65
C LEU A 373 -3.83 13.31 -16.65
N THR A 374 -4.62 13.31 -17.71
CA THR A 374 -4.73 14.40 -18.67
C THR A 374 -6.01 15.19 -18.44
N LEU A 375 -6.17 16.35 -19.06
CA LEU A 375 -7.45 17.07 -19.02
C LEU A 375 -8.59 16.19 -19.55
N GLN A 376 -8.36 15.40 -20.62
CA GLN A 376 -9.34 14.49 -21.17
C GLN A 376 -9.74 13.37 -20.19
N SER A 377 -8.83 12.88 -19.35
CA SER A 377 -9.15 11.83 -18.37
C SER A 377 -10.14 12.28 -17.30
N PHE A 378 -10.19 13.59 -16.98
CA PHE A 378 -11.17 14.12 -16.04
C PHE A 378 -12.61 14.01 -16.57
N ALA A 379 -12.79 13.96 -17.89
CA ALA A 379 -14.11 13.76 -18.48
C ALA A 379 -14.74 12.38 -18.10
N TYR A 380 -13.92 11.35 -17.96
CA TYR A 380 -14.37 10.04 -17.46
C TYR A 380 -14.71 10.07 -15.96
N LEU A 381 -14.20 11.07 -15.24
CA LEU A 381 -14.36 11.22 -13.78
C LEU A 381 -15.47 12.23 -13.40
N ARG A 382 -16.38 12.61 -14.30
CA ARG A 382 -17.43 13.61 -14.02
C ARG A 382 -18.27 13.27 -12.79
N MET A 383 -18.71 12.01 -12.65
CA MET A 383 -19.49 11.59 -11.47
C MET A 383 -18.68 11.62 -10.17
N PRO A 384 -17.47 11.06 -10.10
CA PRO A 384 -16.57 11.27 -8.97
C PRO A 384 -16.32 12.73 -8.61
N LEU A 385 -16.06 13.57 -9.61
CA LEU A 385 -15.82 15.00 -9.43
C LEU A 385 -17.07 15.73 -8.92
N LEU A 386 -18.26 15.38 -9.41
CA LEU A 386 -19.52 15.94 -8.89
C LEU A 386 -19.70 15.62 -7.41
N LEU A 387 -19.46 14.37 -6.99
CA LEU A 387 -19.51 13.96 -5.60
C LEU A 387 -18.45 14.70 -4.76
N ALA A 388 -17.24 14.89 -5.30
CA ALA A 388 -16.19 15.64 -4.65
C ALA A 388 -16.56 17.13 -4.48
N ALA A 389 -17.17 17.75 -5.51
CA ALA A 389 -17.68 19.12 -5.43
C ALA A 389 -18.74 19.27 -4.32
N ILE A 390 -19.72 18.36 -4.29
CA ILE A 390 -20.75 18.33 -3.23
C ILE A 390 -20.09 18.16 -1.86
N ALA A 391 -19.12 17.25 -1.72
CA ALA A 391 -18.40 17.02 -0.49
C ALA A 391 -17.71 18.31 0.00
N PHE A 392 -16.93 18.95 -0.86
CA PHE A 392 -16.21 20.17 -0.49
C PHE A 392 -17.14 21.35 -0.21
N LEU A 393 -18.29 21.46 -0.90
CA LEU A 393 -19.33 22.46 -0.57
C LEU A 393 -19.93 22.21 0.82
N ILE A 394 -20.22 20.95 1.18
CA ILE A 394 -20.66 20.57 2.53
C ILE A 394 -19.61 21.01 3.56
N GLY A 395 -18.34 20.75 3.28
CA GLY A 395 -17.23 21.16 4.13
C GLY A 395 -17.14 22.68 4.27
N ALA A 396 -17.12 23.41 3.16
CA ALA A 396 -17.01 24.87 3.14
C ALA A 396 -18.17 25.55 3.90
N ILE A 397 -19.41 25.23 3.53
CA ILE A 397 -20.61 25.84 4.12
C ILE A 397 -20.76 25.44 5.60
N GLY A 398 -20.59 24.14 5.89
CA GLY A 398 -20.78 23.59 7.23
C GLY A 398 -19.74 24.08 8.23
N THR A 399 -18.48 24.31 7.79
CA THR A 399 -17.43 24.84 8.67
C THR A 399 -17.48 26.37 8.80
N PHE A 400 -17.95 27.08 7.78
CA PHE A 400 -18.14 28.55 7.82
C PHE A 400 -19.26 28.96 8.78
N ALA A 401 -20.43 28.33 8.65
CA ALA A 401 -21.63 28.73 9.36
C ALA A 401 -21.74 28.16 10.79
N ALA A 402 -20.95 27.14 11.13
CA ALA A 402 -21.15 26.37 12.35
C ALA A 402 -20.21 26.75 13.50
N LYS A 403 -20.71 26.57 14.74
CA LYS A 403 -19.85 26.55 15.93
C LYS A 403 -18.86 25.34 15.80
N PRO A 404 -17.66 25.39 16.43
CA PRO A 404 -16.60 24.35 16.23
C PRO A 404 -17.09 22.90 16.36
N LYS A 405 -17.96 22.59 17.32
CA LYS A 405 -18.50 21.24 17.51
C LYS A 405 -19.32 20.74 16.31
N ARG A 406 -20.11 21.62 15.66
CA ARG A 406 -20.87 21.27 14.46
C ARG A 406 -19.98 21.24 13.22
N ALA A 407 -18.92 22.06 13.20
CA ALA A 407 -17.92 22.05 12.14
C ALA A 407 -17.19 20.70 12.02
N PHE A 408 -16.93 20.00 13.12
CA PHE A 408 -16.35 18.66 13.08
C PHE A 408 -17.26 17.63 12.39
N PHE A 409 -18.58 17.71 12.63
CA PHE A 409 -19.53 16.84 11.94
C PHE A 409 -19.63 17.18 10.45
N ALA A 410 -19.58 18.47 10.10
CA ALA A 410 -19.56 18.90 8.70
C ALA A 410 -18.29 18.38 7.98
N ALA A 411 -17.13 18.47 8.65
CA ALA A 411 -15.88 17.90 8.13
C ALA A 411 -15.94 16.38 7.95
N ALA A 412 -16.52 15.67 8.92
CA ALA A 412 -16.71 14.22 8.79
C ALA A 412 -17.69 13.86 7.66
N LEU A 413 -18.81 14.58 7.53
CA LEU A 413 -19.78 14.35 6.44
C LEU A 413 -19.17 14.66 5.08
N MET A 414 -18.38 15.74 4.98
CA MET A 414 -17.57 16.05 3.78
C MET A 414 -16.75 14.83 3.37
N MET A 415 -16.03 14.21 4.31
CA MET A 415 -15.20 13.05 3.99
C MET A 415 -16.00 11.81 3.63
N VAL A 416 -17.14 11.57 4.27
CA VAL A 416 -18.02 10.44 3.91
C VAL A 416 -18.48 10.56 2.46
N VAL A 417 -18.92 11.76 2.04
CA VAL A 417 -19.34 12.01 0.64
C VAL A 417 -18.15 11.95 -0.30
N PHE A 418 -17.00 12.53 0.08
CA PHE A 418 -15.77 12.47 -0.70
C PHE A 418 -15.32 11.03 -0.93
N PHE A 419 -15.39 10.16 0.07
CA PHE A 419 -15.03 8.75 -0.06
C PHE A 419 -15.98 7.98 -0.99
N GLN A 420 -17.26 8.38 -1.10
CA GLN A 420 -18.12 7.81 -2.13
C GLN A 420 -17.68 8.27 -3.53
N GLY A 421 -17.29 9.53 -3.71
CA GLY A 421 -16.67 10.01 -4.94
C GLY A 421 -15.40 9.24 -5.30
N ALA A 422 -14.50 9.06 -4.34
CA ALA A 422 -13.28 8.28 -4.53
C ALA A 422 -13.58 6.80 -4.86
N ARG A 423 -14.62 6.20 -4.26
CA ARG A 423 -15.07 4.85 -4.62
C ARG A 423 -15.55 4.77 -6.07
N VAL A 424 -16.34 5.73 -6.52
CA VAL A 424 -16.82 5.76 -7.91
C VAL A 424 -15.64 5.98 -8.87
N ALA A 425 -14.65 6.82 -8.50
CA ALA A 425 -13.43 6.98 -9.27
C ALA A 425 -12.67 5.65 -9.44
N LEU A 426 -12.49 4.88 -8.35
CA LEU A 426 -11.85 3.56 -8.43
C LEU A 426 -12.60 2.59 -9.35
N VAL A 427 -13.94 2.66 -9.41
CA VAL A 427 -14.73 1.87 -10.36
C VAL A 427 -14.48 2.32 -11.80
N THR A 428 -14.34 3.62 -12.04
CA THR A 428 -14.00 4.15 -13.38
C THR A 428 -12.60 3.71 -13.82
N PHE A 429 -11.64 3.61 -12.86
CA PHE A 429 -10.29 3.11 -13.12
C PHE A 429 -10.17 1.59 -13.14
N ASP A 430 -11.23 0.82 -12.83
CA ASP A 430 -11.16 -0.64 -12.72
C ASP A 430 -10.57 -1.32 -13.97
N PRO A 431 -10.94 -0.98 -15.23
CA PRO A 431 -10.32 -1.57 -16.41
C PRO A 431 -8.78 -1.38 -16.46
N TYR A 432 -8.29 -0.23 -16.00
CA TYR A 432 -6.87 0.08 -15.92
C TYR A 432 -6.17 -0.63 -14.75
N LEU A 433 -6.77 -0.64 -13.56
CA LEU A 433 -6.19 -1.22 -12.34
C LEU A 433 -6.34 -2.73 -12.27
N SER A 434 -7.46 -3.29 -12.73
CA SER A 434 -7.80 -4.70 -12.70
C SER A 434 -7.58 -5.35 -14.07
N SER A 435 -7.47 -6.67 -14.07
CA SER A 435 -7.49 -7.48 -15.30
C SER A 435 -8.72 -8.41 -15.32
N ARG A 436 -9.75 -8.07 -14.55
CA ARG A 436 -11.01 -8.83 -14.49
C ARG A 436 -11.73 -8.94 -15.84
N PRO A 437 -11.86 -7.86 -16.64
CA PRO A 437 -12.48 -7.98 -17.97
C PRO A 437 -11.78 -8.98 -18.89
N LEU A 438 -10.44 -9.07 -18.78
CA LEU A 438 -9.65 -10.05 -19.53
C LEU A 438 -9.91 -11.48 -19.03
N ALA A 439 -10.04 -11.67 -17.72
CA ALA A 439 -10.39 -12.96 -17.15
C ALA A 439 -11.78 -13.43 -17.60
N GLU A 440 -12.76 -12.53 -17.58
CA GLU A 440 -14.11 -12.79 -18.05
C GLU A 440 -14.12 -13.17 -19.53
N ALA A 441 -13.37 -12.48 -20.39
CA ALA A 441 -13.21 -12.85 -21.79
C ALA A 441 -12.64 -14.27 -21.96
N ILE A 442 -11.57 -14.61 -21.24
CA ILE A 442 -10.97 -15.96 -21.28
C ILE A 442 -11.96 -17.05 -20.84
N LEU A 443 -12.83 -16.76 -19.87
CA LEU A 443 -13.82 -17.74 -19.38
C LEU A 443 -14.94 -18.03 -20.37
N HIS A 444 -15.19 -17.14 -21.35
CA HIS A 444 -16.18 -17.35 -22.42
C HIS A 444 -15.60 -18.06 -23.63
N GLU A 445 -14.27 -18.23 -23.68
CA GLU A 445 -13.57 -18.87 -24.79
C GLU A 445 -13.27 -20.34 -24.49
N PRO A 446 -12.92 -21.16 -25.50
CA PRO A 446 -12.54 -22.56 -25.30
C PRO A 446 -11.42 -22.73 -24.28
N ASP A 447 -11.37 -23.89 -23.61
CA ASP A 447 -10.37 -24.14 -22.60
C ASP A 447 -8.93 -24.06 -23.15
N GLY A 448 -8.00 -23.55 -22.33
CA GLY A 448 -6.62 -23.34 -22.71
C GLY A 448 -5.75 -23.00 -21.49
N LYS A 449 -4.44 -23.14 -21.67
CA LYS A 449 -3.43 -22.80 -20.66
C LYS A 449 -3.17 -21.29 -20.64
N LEU A 450 -2.89 -20.76 -19.47
CA LEU A 450 -2.68 -19.33 -19.26
C LEU A 450 -1.17 -19.02 -19.19
N ILE A 451 -0.75 -17.96 -19.86
CA ILE A 451 0.59 -17.38 -19.77
C ILE A 451 0.44 -15.93 -19.35
N ILE A 452 1.16 -15.53 -18.29
CA ILE A 452 1.25 -14.15 -17.82
C ILE A 452 2.63 -13.61 -18.14
N ASP A 453 2.71 -12.45 -18.80
CA ASP A 453 3.97 -11.84 -19.20
C ASP A 453 4.52 -10.93 -18.08
N ARG A 454 5.70 -11.25 -17.58
CA ARG A 454 6.51 -10.53 -16.58
C ARG A 454 5.88 -10.44 -15.18
N PHE A 455 5.01 -9.47 -14.93
CA PHE A 455 4.60 -9.12 -13.57
C PHE A 455 3.31 -9.81 -13.17
N TYR A 456 3.42 -10.85 -12.35
CA TYR A 456 2.26 -11.55 -11.78
C TYR A 456 1.23 -10.62 -11.17
N TYR A 457 1.68 -9.61 -10.41
CA TYR A 457 0.77 -8.72 -9.68
C TYR A 457 -0.13 -7.87 -10.58
N THR A 458 0.35 -7.47 -11.75
CA THR A 458 -0.42 -6.70 -12.73
C THR A 458 -1.62 -7.49 -13.28
N TYR A 459 -1.48 -8.83 -13.34
CA TYR A 459 -2.48 -9.73 -13.90
C TYR A 459 -3.03 -10.73 -12.88
N SER A 460 -2.80 -10.52 -11.58
CA SER A 460 -3.23 -11.43 -10.51
C SER A 460 -4.74 -11.69 -10.51
N SER A 461 -5.57 -10.72 -10.96
CA SER A 461 -7.00 -10.90 -11.13
C SER A 461 -7.32 -11.94 -12.23
N VAL A 462 -6.52 -12.06 -13.29
CA VAL A 462 -6.73 -13.12 -14.30
C VAL A 462 -6.54 -14.49 -13.65
N ALA A 463 -5.44 -14.68 -12.92
CA ALA A 463 -5.20 -15.92 -12.19
C ALA A 463 -6.32 -16.23 -11.16
N PHE A 464 -6.80 -15.20 -10.46
CA PHE A 464 -7.83 -15.34 -9.44
C PHE A 464 -9.19 -15.73 -10.03
N TYR A 465 -9.68 -15.03 -11.05
CA TYR A 465 -11.02 -15.26 -11.59
C TYR A 465 -11.09 -16.47 -12.52
N THR A 466 -10.05 -16.73 -13.33
CA THR A 466 -10.01 -17.93 -14.19
C THR A 466 -9.75 -19.19 -13.41
N ASN A 467 -9.06 -19.07 -12.26
CA ASN A 467 -8.70 -20.19 -11.39
C ASN A 467 -7.89 -21.29 -12.11
N LYS A 468 -7.19 -20.94 -13.19
CA LYS A 468 -6.38 -21.86 -14.00
C LYS A 468 -4.91 -21.84 -13.55
N PRO A 469 -4.19 -22.98 -13.67
CA PRO A 469 -2.75 -22.97 -13.59
C PRO A 469 -2.17 -22.07 -14.67
N LEU A 470 -1.10 -21.35 -14.36
CA LEU A 470 -0.50 -20.42 -15.30
C LEU A 470 1.00 -20.63 -15.44
N LEU A 471 1.53 -20.22 -16.58
CA LEU A 471 2.94 -20.08 -16.84
C LEU A 471 3.32 -18.58 -16.75
N MET A 472 4.50 -18.32 -16.23
CA MET A 472 5.01 -16.94 -16.03
C MET A 472 6.15 -16.67 -16.99
N LEU A 473 5.88 -15.91 -18.06
CA LEU A 473 6.89 -15.52 -19.04
C LEU A 473 7.78 -14.41 -18.48
N ASN A 474 9.08 -14.69 -18.26
CA ASN A 474 10.01 -13.78 -17.59
C ASN A 474 9.48 -13.27 -16.25
N GLY A 475 8.78 -14.13 -15.49
CA GLY A 475 8.06 -13.77 -14.27
C GLY A 475 8.81 -14.05 -12.97
N ASP A 476 10.05 -14.52 -13.03
CA ASP A 476 10.97 -14.79 -11.91
C ASP A 476 11.59 -13.51 -11.33
N VAL A 477 10.77 -12.47 -11.20
CA VAL A 477 11.19 -11.12 -10.84
C VAL A 477 10.51 -10.64 -9.54
N LEU A 478 11.05 -9.59 -8.96
CA LEU A 478 10.53 -8.96 -7.74
C LEU A 478 10.35 -10.00 -6.61
N ASN A 479 9.21 -10.01 -5.97
CA ASN A 479 8.94 -10.86 -4.80
C ASN A 479 8.84 -12.35 -5.11
N LEU A 480 8.77 -12.76 -6.38
CA LEU A 480 8.80 -14.16 -6.80
C LEU A 480 10.23 -14.68 -7.05
N SER A 481 11.21 -13.80 -7.28
CA SER A 481 12.57 -14.18 -7.62
C SER A 481 13.22 -15.10 -6.58
N TYR A 482 12.97 -14.86 -5.29
CA TYR A 482 13.53 -15.70 -4.24
C TYR A 482 12.93 -17.11 -4.23
N GLY A 483 11.60 -17.21 -4.31
CA GLY A 483 10.92 -18.51 -4.39
C GLY A 483 11.18 -19.26 -5.70
N ALA A 484 11.42 -18.54 -6.80
CA ALA A 484 11.83 -19.11 -8.09
C ALA A 484 13.22 -19.76 -8.03
N SER A 485 14.10 -19.27 -7.15
CA SER A 485 15.44 -19.81 -6.94
C SER A 485 15.48 -21.02 -5.97
N ALA A 486 14.33 -21.40 -5.39
CA ALA A 486 14.27 -22.56 -4.50
C ALA A 486 14.53 -23.86 -5.27
N PRO A 487 15.22 -24.85 -4.67
CA PRO A 487 15.52 -26.14 -5.33
C PRO A 487 14.27 -26.91 -5.77
N ASP A 488 13.14 -26.72 -5.06
CA ASP A 488 11.84 -27.34 -5.33
C ASP A 488 10.87 -26.38 -6.07
N ALA A 489 11.38 -25.31 -6.68
CA ALA A 489 10.56 -24.36 -7.43
C ALA A 489 9.82 -25.07 -8.58
N PRO A 490 8.53 -24.78 -8.77
CA PRO A 490 7.77 -25.38 -9.86
C PRO A 490 8.26 -24.88 -11.22
N LYS A 491 8.16 -25.74 -12.25
CA LYS A 491 8.53 -25.39 -13.63
C LYS A 491 7.43 -24.55 -14.31
N VAL A 492 7.14 -23.39 -13.73
CA VAL A 492 6.11 -22.46 -14.23
C VAL A 492 6.72 -21.24 -14.92
N PHE A 493 8.03 -21.06 -14.83
CA PHE A 493 8.73 -19.96 -15.47
C PHE A 493 9.12 -20.31 -16.90
N LEU A 494 8.80 -19.40 -17.83
CA LEU A 494 9.20 -19.45 -19.24
C LEU A 494 10.05 -18.22 -19.54
N HIS A 495 10.98 -18.39 -20.49
CA HIS A 495 11.72 -17.28 -21.09
C HIS A 495 11.34 -17.10 -22.56
N ASP A 496 11.70 -15.96 -23.15
CA ASP A 496 11.34 -15.60 -24.53
C ASP A 496 11.71 -16.69 -25.54
N GLU A 497 12.82 -17.38 -25.32
CA GLU A 497 13.28 -18.47 -26.20
C GLU A 497 12.30 -19.65 -26.21
N GLN A 498 11.81 -20.03 -25.04
CA GLN A 498 10.89 -21.15 -24.85
C GLN A 498 9.47 -20.81 -25.31
N LEU A 499 9.10 -19.52 -25.29
CA LEU A 499 7.75 -19.09 -25.67
C LEU A 499 7.43 -19.48 -27.11
N LYS A 500 8.40 -19.42 -28.04
CA LYS A 500 8.19 -19.79 -29.44
C LYS A 500 7.74 -21.25 -29.57
N ASP A 501 8.40 -22.14 -28.84
CA ASP A 501 8.10 -23.56 -28.87
C ASP A 501 6.73 -23.88 -28.26
N VAL A 502 6.43 -23.21 -27.14
CA VAL A 502 5.13 -23.34 -26.46
C VAL A 502 4.01 -22.78 -27.34
N TRP A 503 4.22 -21.63 -27.99
CA TRP A 503 3.21 -20.97 -28.83
C TRP A 503 2.90 -21.76 -30.11
N ALA A 504 3.84 -22.55 -30.59
CA ALA A 504 3.69 -23.42 -31.77
C ALA A 504 2.98 -24.76 -31.47
N GLN A 505 2.72 -25.08 -30.20
CA GLN A 505 2.04 -26.32 -29.82
C GLN A 505 0.58 -26.34 -30.27
N PRO A 506 0.01 -27.53 -30.52
CA PRO A 506 -1.39 -27.66 -30.89
C PRO A 506 -2.38 -27.35 -29.76
N GLU A 507 -1.89 -27.23 -28.54
CA GLU A 507 -2.68 -26.82 -27.39
C GLU A 507 -3.00 -25.32 -27.45
N ARG A 508 -4.17 -24.94 -26.91
CA ARG A 508 -4.55 -23.52 -26.81
C ARG A 508 -3.84 -22.87 -25.63
N TYR A 509 -3.22 -21.73 -25.93
CA TYR A 509 -2.61 -20.84 -24.93
C TYR A 509 -3.24 -19.45 -24.99
N TYR A 510 -3.43 -18.84 -23.83
CA TYR A 510 -3.84 -17.46 -23.66
C TYR A 510 -2.67 -16.66 -23.04
N LEU A 511 -2.14 -15.69 -23.76
CA LEU A 511 -1.03 -14.83 -23.32
C LEU A 511 -1.58 -13.48 -22.91
N VAL A 512 -1.44 -13.15 -21.61
CA VAL A 512 -1.84 -11.85 -21.05
C VAL A 512 -0.62 -10.96 -20.94
N THR A 513 -0.70 -9.77 -21.54
CA THR A 513 0.42 -8.83 -21.61
C THR A 513 -0.07 -7.37 -21.61
N SER A 514 0.85 -6.42 -21.42
CA SER A 514 0.57 -4.99 -21.52
C SER A 514 0.85 -4.47 -22.94
N HIS A 515 0.20 -3.37 -23.30
CA HIS A 515 0.44 -2.64 -24.55
C HIS A 515 1.94 -2.35 -24.76
N THR A 516 2.68 -2.00 -23.69
CA THR A 516 4.10 -1.68 -23.76
C THR A 516 5.01 -2.86 -24.15
N GLN A 517 4.52 -4.11 -24.00
CA GLN A 517 5.27 -5.32 -24.37
C GLN A 517 4.91 -5.84 -25.79
N LEU A 518 3.91 -5.26 -26.42
CA LEU A 518 3.44 -5.70 -27.72
C LEU A 518 4.55 -5.72 -28.80
N PRO A 519 5.39 -4.66 -28.97
CA PRO A 519 6.46 -4.69 -29.97
C PRO A 519 7.46 -5.82 -29.77
N ARG A 520 7.76 -6.22 -28.51
CA ARG A 520 8.63 -7.35 -28.20
C ARG A 520 7.99 -8.67 -28.63
N LEU A 521 6.71 -8.86 -28.33
CA LEU A 521 5.98 -10.08 -28.65
C LEU A 521 5.74 -10.23 -30.17
N GLU A 522 5.44 -9.14 -30.86
CA GLU A 522 5.32 -9.12 -32.33
C GLU A 522 6.64 -9.52 -33.02
N LYS A 523 7.78 -9.01 -32.50
CA LYS A 523 9.10 -9.39 -33.00
C LYS A 523 9.45 -10.86 -32.68
N LEU A 524 8.97 -11.38 -31.55
CA LEU A 524 9.27 -12.73 -31.08
C LEU A 524 8.45 -13.80 -31.79
N LEU A 525 7.14 -13.60 -31.93
CA LEU A 525 6.17 -14.60 -32.39
C LEU A 525 5.68 -14.35 -33.82
N GLY A 526 5.74 -13.11 -34.32
CA GLY A 526 5.07 -12.64 -35.51
C GLY A 526 3.68 -12.08 -35.20
N ARG A 527 3.32 -10.95 -35.82
CA ARG A 527 2.04 -10.28 -35.61
C ARG A 527 0.84 -11.15 -36.04
N ASP A 528 1.02 -11.91 -37.08
CA ASP A 528 0.04 -12.85 -37.68
C ASP A 528 -0.32 -14.02 -36.77
N LYS A 529 0.52 -14.36 -35.79
CA LYS A 529 0.30 -15.45 -34.83
C LYS A 529 -0.31 -14.98 -33.50
N LEU A 530 -0.51 -13.69 -33.35
CA LEU A 530 -1.09 -13.07 -32.15
C LEU A 530 -2.59 -12.80 -32.40
N ASN A 531 -3.43 -13.82 -32.22
CA ASN A 531 -4.88 -13.64 -32.35
C ASN A 531 -5.43 -12.94 -31.10
N VAL A 532 -5.98 -11.74 -31.25
CA VAL A 532 -6.50 -10.95 -30.12
C VAL A 532 -7.82 -11.56 -29.63
N VAL A 533 -7.91 -11.82 -28.34
CA VAL A 533 -9.12 -12.31 -27.65
C VAL A 533 -9.85 -11.13 -27.01
N ALA A 534 -9.10 -10.28 -26.29
CA ALA A 534 -9.65 -9.13 -25.58
C ALA A 534 -8.59 -8.03 -25.38
N PHE A 535 -9.07 -6.81 -25.23
CA PHE A 535 -8.30 -5.64 -24.85
C PHE A 535 -9.08 -4.83 -23.82
N SER A 536 -8.44 -4.45 -22.73
CA SER A 536 -9.03 -3.58 -21.70
C SER A 536 -7.94 -2.94 -20.86
N GLY A 537 -8.06 -1.64 -20.59
CA GLY A 537 -7.18 -0.90 -19.69
C GLY A 537 -5.68 -0.97 -20.08
N GLY A 538 -5.37 -0.98 -21.37
CA GLY A 538 -3.99 -1.07 -21.87
C GLY A 538 -3.38 -2.48 -21.80
N LYS A 539 -4.18 -3.49 -21.61
CA LYS A 539 -3.78 -4.89 -21.49
C LYS A 539 -4.45 -5.74 -22.55
N TYR A 540 -3.71 -6.71 -23.09
CA TYR A 540 -4.18 -7.63 -24.14
C TYR A 540 -4.25 -9.06 -23.64
N VAL A 541 -5.18 -9.82 -24.19
CA VAL A 541 -5.15 -11.28 -24.23
C VAL A 541 -5.00 -11.71 -25.66
N PHE A 542 -3.98 -12.50 -25.94
CA PHE A 542 -3.75 -13.16 -27.22
C PHE A 542 -3.96 -14.66 -27.08
N THR A 543 -4.30 -15.34 -28.20
CA THR A 543 -4.27 -16.79 -28.29
C THR A 543 -3.48 -17.24 -29.51
N ASN A 544 -2.83 -18.41 -29.42
CA ASN A 544 -2.09 -19.02 -30.52
C ASN A 544 -2.99 -19.67 -31.59
N GLN A 545 -4.28 -19.85 -31.31
CA GLN A 545 -5.24 -20.47 -32.22
C GLN A 545 -6.32 -19.48 -32.63
N PHE A 546 -6.71 -19.54 -33.88
CA PHE A 546 -7.78 -18.67 -34.40
C PHE A 546 -9.12 -18.89 -33.67
N LEU A 547 -9.85 -17.80 -33.43
CA LEU A 547 -11.19 -17.77 -32.84
C LEU A 547 -12.18 -17.25 -33.89
N PRO A 548 -13.08 -18.08 -34.41
CA PRO A 548 -13.99 -17.67 -35.50
C PRO A 548 -15.00 -16.58 -35.12
N ASN A 549 -15.22 -16.36 -33.82
CA ASN A 549 -16.22 -15.42 -33.30
C ASN A 549 -15.61 -14.24 -32.52
N SER A 550 -14.32 -13.95 -32.66
CA SER A 550 -13.73 -12.80 -31.96
C SER A 550 -14.30 -11.50 -32.55
N THR A 551 -15.30 -10.94 -31.89
CA THR A 551 -15.83 -9.61 -32.20
C THR A 551 -14.92 -8.54 -31.62
N LEU A 552 -13.82 -8.26 -32.31
CA LEU A 552 -13.04 -7.04 -32.01
C LEU A 552 -13.78 -5.84 -32.60
N PRO A 553 -13.91 -4.73 -31.86
CA PRO A 553 -14.30 -3.47 -32.47
C PRO A 553 -13.30 -3.11 -33.57
N PRO A 554 -13.76 -2.60 -34.72
CA PRO A 554 -12.90 -2.26 -35.87
C PRO A 554 -11.77 -1.24 -35.55
N GLU A 555 -11.87 -0.51 -34.45
CA GLU A 555 -10.91 0.52 -34.04
C GLU A 555 -9.55 0.00 -33.56
N VAL A 556 -9.44 -1.27 -33.19
CA VAL A 556 -8.13 -1.83 -32.76
C VAL A 556 -7.25 -2.20 -33.96
N ALA A 557 -7.84 -2.35 -35.14
CA ALA A 557 -7.11 -2.62 -36.38
C ALA A 557 -6.49 -1.36 -37.03
N GLY A 558 -6.84 -0.16 -36.55
CA GLY A 558 -6.49 1.11 -37.19
C GLY A 558 -5.80 2.15 -36.30
N THR A 559 -5.12 1.79 -35.23
CA THR A 559 -4.27 2.77 -34.56
C THR A 559 -3.03 3.01 -35.39
N ASN A 560 -3.02 4.14 -36.09
CA ASN A 560 -1.86 4.74 -36.72
C ASN A 560 -0.69 4.70 -35.75
N THR A 561 0.24 3.77 -35.99
CA THR A 561 1.61 3.94 -35.50
C THR A 561 2.14 5.22 -36.10
N PRO A 562 2.72 6.15 -35.32
CA PRO A 562 3.52 7.22 -35.92
C PRO A 562 4.64 6.52 -36.69
N GLU A 563 4.74 6.79 -38.00
CA GLU A 563 5.86 6.36 -38.81
C GLU A 563 7.16 6.78 -38.13
N PRO A 564 8.13 5.90 -37.96
CA PRO A 564 9.47 6.29 -37.51
C PRO A 564 10.20 6.94 -38.70
N GLY A 565 10.16 8.26 -38.76
CA GLY A 565 10.95 9.00 -39.76
C GLY A 565 10.30 10.24 -40.31
N ARG A 566 10.09 11.24 -39.47
CA ARG A 566 10.19 12.66 -39.87
C ARG A 566 10.76 13.42 -38.70
N ASP A 567 12.06 13.75 -38.83
CA ASP A 567 12.70 14.79 -38.03
C ASP A 567 11.94 16.12 -38.19
N PRO A 568 11.55 16.77 -37.09
CA PRO A 568 11.09 18.15 -37.16
C PRO A 568 12.29 19.10 -37.08
N ALA A 569 13.10 19.12 -38.14
CA ALA A 569 14.10 20.16 -38.34
C ALA A 569 13.71 20.97 -39.57
N SER A 570 12.75 21.88 -39.42
CA SER A 570 12.67 23.14 -40.17
C SER A 570 11.40 23.91 -39.84
N ALA A 571 11.45 24.78 -38.85
CA ALA A 571 10.69 26.01 -38.78
C ALA A 571 11.26 26.95 -37.69
N ASN A 572 12.07 27.88 -38.14
CA ASN A 572 12.22 29.28 -37.71
C ASN A 572 12.63 29.62 -36.27
N SER A 573 13.91 29.93 -36.17
CA SER A 573 14.51 31.17 -35.62
C SER A 573 13.55 32.21 -35.00
N VAL A 574 13.74 32.50 -33.73
CA VAL A 574 13.84 33.88 -33.19
C VAL A 574 14.80 33.88 -31.99
N SER A 575 15.85 34.56 -32.21
CA SER A 575 16.90 35.28 -31.46
C SER A 575 16.75 35.49 -29.95
N ASP A 576 17.91 35.32 -29.32
CA ASP A 576 18.55 36.15 -28.29
C ASP A 576 17.95 36.30 -26.90
N LEU A 577 18.62 35.63 -25.95
CA LEU A 577 19.05 36.32 -24.73
C LEU A 577 20.26 35.62 -24.10
N ARG A 578 21.44 36.25 -24.31
CA ARG A 578 22.70 35.91 -23.63
C ARG A 578 22.63 36.35 -22.17
N ILE A 579 23.05 35.50 -21.25
CA ILE A 579 23.67 35.94 -20.00
C ILE A 579 24.95 35.13 -19.75
N ALA A 580 25.99 35.86 -19.41
CA ALA A 580 27.39 35.53 -19.39
C ALA A 580 27.84 34.52 -18.33
N THR A 581 28.82 33.71 -18.72
CA THR A 581 29.76 33.02 -17.83
C THR A 581 30.96 33.92 -17.47
N PRO A 582 31.59 33.71 -16.32
CA PRO A 582 33.03 33.97 -16.24
C PRO A 582 33.84 32.68 -16.15
N SER A 583 34.91 32.78 -16.96
CA SER A 583 36.02 31.86 -17.17
C SER A 583 36.92 31.64 -15.95
N GLY A 584 37.56 30.45 -15.92
CA GLY A 584 38.96 30.43 -15.51
C GLY A 584 39.40 29.19 -14.72
N VAL A 585 40.32 28.47 -15.35
CA VAL A 585 41.52 27.77 -14.88
C VAL A 585 41.47 26.23 -14.88
N HIS A 586 42.14 25.66 -15.87
CA HIS A 586 42.84 24.36 -15.92
C HIS A 586 44.20 24.46 -15.17
N PRO A 587 44.90 23.36 -14.75
CA PRO A 587 45.21 22.18 -15.58
C PRO A 587 45.40 20.81 -14.83
N ASP A 588 45.49 19.80 -15.69
CA ASP A 588 46.29 18.55 -15.62
C ASP A 588 45.84 17.29 -14.83
N ALA A 589 45.72 16.26 -15.61
CA ALA A 589 45.46 14.83 -15.64
C ALA A 589 46.25 13.94 -14.60
N PRO A 590 46.02 12.60 -14.48
CA PRO A 590 45.76 11.65 -15.56
C PRO A 590 44.68 10.56 -15.28
N LYS A 591 44.32 9.89 -16.36
CA LYS A 591 43.38 8.80 -16.55
C LYS A 591 43.68 7.55 -15.74
N ALA A 592 42.66 6.99 -15.07
CA ALA A 592 42.56 5.57 -14.82
C ALA A 592 41.13 5.10 -15.19
N ALA A 593 41.07 4.16 -16.11
CA ALA A 593 39.84 3.54 -16.62
C ALA A 593 39.18 2.68 -15.57
N LEU A 594 37.96 3.01 -15.20
CA LEU A 594 37.06 2.09 -14.47
C LEU A 594 35.78 1.94 -15.30
N ALA A 595 35.58 0.71 -15.75
CA ALA A 595 34.40 0.28 -16.50
C ALA A 595 33.14 0.58 -15.69
N LYS A 596 32.20 1.32 -16.26
CA LYS A 596 30.87 1.53 -15.72
C LYS A 596 30.05 0.25 -15.96
N PRO A 597 29.40 -0.33 -14.94
CA PRO A 597 28.40 -1.35 -15.19
C PRO A 597 27.19 -0.69 -15.87
N GLN A 598 26.75 -1.28 -16.97
CA GLN A 598 25.48 -0.93 -17.62
C GLN A 598 24.33 -1.13 -16.61
N ILE A 599 23.74 -0.04 -16.18
CA ILE A 599 22.51 -0.05 -15.41
C ILE A 599 21.38 -0.35 -16.41
N GLN A 600 20.91 -1.59 -16.45
CA GLN A 600 19.62 -1.91 -17.04
C GLN A 600 18.54 -1.08 -16.32
N ARG A 601 17.95 -0.13 -17.05
CA ARG A 601 16.76 0.58 -16.61
C ARG A 601 15.61 -0.41 -16.53
N GLN A 602 15.35 -0.92 -15.34
CA GLN A 602 14.11 -1.66 -15.08
C GLN A 602 12.94 -0.68 -15.14
N THR A 603 12.04 -0.91 -16.06
CA THR A 603 10.76 -0.22 -16.18
C THR A 603 9.95 -0.42 -14.90
N ARG A 604 9.54 0.67 -14.27
CA ARG A 604 8.74 0.67 -13.04
C ARG A 604 7.28 0.42 -13.40
N TYR A 605 6.68 -0.60 -12.81
CA TYR A 605 5.25 -0.82 -12.85
C TYR A 605 4.68 -0.86 -11.44
N SER A 606 3.53 -0.23 -11.27
CA SER A 606 2.80 -0.10 -10.02
C SER A 606 1.80 -1.24 -9.81
N LEU A 607 1.57 -1.50 -8.56
CA LEU A 607 0.42 -2.27 -8.06
C LEU A 607 -0.87 -1.43 -8.12
#